data_73a1e630c47e9ce181f6745cc5814f52
#
_entry.id   73a1e630c47e9ce181f6745cc5814f52
#
_cell.length_a   1.000
_cell.length_b   1.000
_cell.length_c   1.000
_cell.angle_alpha   90.00
_cell.angle_beta   90.00
_cell.angle_gamma   90.00
#
_symmetry.space_group_name_H-M   'P 1'
#
loop_
_entity.id
_entity.type
_entity.pdbx_description
1 polymer ?
#
loop_
_entity_poly.entity_id
_entity_poly.type
_entity_poly.pdbx_seq_one_letter_code
_entity_poly.pdbx_strand_id
1 'polypeptide(L)'
;MSLEENFKIEKYKYILARKQALNEVTFKIVAVYQALILALFAGQYAVYTSAGKGTLTPALALQSTYVLFALFVMVSVLILALLVGGVFSWMSYRQDESEIELAVTGVPKRPIALADLWRWYETYLVLFVLVFSGGGIWGYMKFILPVFNG
;
A
#
# COMPACT_ATOMS: atom_id res chain seq x y z
N MET A 1 19.23 23.01 -31.91
CA MET A 1 18.80 21.84 -31.14
C MET A 1 18.14 20.88 -32.12
N SER A 2 18.59 19.65 -32.21
CA SER A 2 18.04 18.67 -33.15
C SER A 2 16.65 18.20 -32.64
N LEU A 3 15.81 17.66 -33.54
CA LEU A 3 14.51 17.09 -33.19
C LEU A 3 14.68 15.97 -32.13
N GLU A 4 15.76 15.20 -32.28
CA GLU A 4 16.12 14.11 -31.36
C GLU A 4 16.47 14.62 -29.95
N GLU A 5 17.22 15.71 -29.85
CA GLU A 5 17.54 16.32 -28.53
C GLU A 5 16.29 16.82 -27.84
N ASN A 6 15.41 17.51 -28.57
CA ASN A 6 14.13 17.96 -28.04
C ASN A 6 13.27 16.79 -27.50
N PHE A 7 13.20 15.70 -28.26
CA PHE A 7 12.44 14.51 -27.86
C PHE A 7 13.02 13.89 -26.58
N LYS A 8 14.34 13.78 -26.44
CA LYS A 8 15.00 13.24 -25.25
C LYS A 8 14.70 14.11 -24.01
N ILE A 9 14.74 15.43 -24.17
CA ILE A 9 14.43 16.38 -23.08
C ILE A 9 12.97 16.24 -22.63
N GLU A 10 12.04 16.20 -23.56
CA GLU A 10 10.61 16.06 -23.23
C GLU A 10 10.31 14.69 -22.59
N LYS A 11 10.91 13.59 -23.09
CA LYS A 11 10.80 12.27 -22.47
C LYS A 11 11.34 12.27 -21.03
N TYR A 12 12.49 12.92 -20.78
CA TYR A 12 13.07 13.03 -19.45
C TYR A 12 12.16 13.81 -18.48
N LYS A 13 11.62 14.96 -18.92
CA LYS A 13 10.65 15.74 -18.12
C LYS A 13 9.41 14.92 -17.79
N TYR A 14 8.89 14.17 -18.76
CA TYR A 14 7.75 13.27 -18.56
C TYR A 14 8.03 12.22 -17.49
N ILE A 15 9.20 11.56 -17.52
CA ILE A 15 9.60 10.57 -16.51
C ILE A 15 9.66 11.19 -15.12
N LEU A 16 10.28 12.37 -14.98
CA LEU A 16 10.35 13.07 -13.69
C LEU A 16 8.97 13.43 -13.15
N ALA A 17 8.07 13.95 -13.99
CA ALA A 17 6.70 14.26 -13.59
C ALA A 17 5.93 13.01 -13.17
N ARG A 18 6.11 11.88 -13.85
CA ARG A 18 5.49 10.59 -13.48
C ARG A 18 6.00 10.06 -12.16
N LYS A 19 7.31 10.16 -11.89
CA LYS A 19 7.90 9.75 -10.60
C LYS A 19 7.33 10.59 -9.46
N GLN A 20 7.20 11.90 -9.64
CA GLN A 20 6.59 12.77 -8.64
C GLN A 20 5.12 12.41 -8.39
N ALA A 21 4.33 12.24 -9.45
CA ALA A 21 2.93 11.85 -9.33
C ALA A 21 2.77 10.50 -8.61
N LEU A 22 3.67 9.53 -8.88
CA LEU A 22 3.66 8.22 -8.21
C LEU A 22 3.90 8.36 -6.70
N ASN A 23 4.86 9.20 -6.30
CA ASN A 23 5.13 9.46 -4.88
C ASN A 23 3.89 10.07 -4.18
N GLU A 24 3.25 11.06 -4.80
CA GLU A 24 2.03 11.68 -4.25
C GLU A 24 0.88 10.67 -4.13
N VAL A 25 0.70 9.81 -5.13
CA VAL A 25 -0.32 8.73 -5.11
C VAL A 25 -0.02 7.72 -4.01
N THR A 26 1.24 7.35 -3.80
CA THR A 26 1.64 6.42 -2.73
C THR A 26 1.23 6.94 -1.36
N PHE A 27 1.49 8.21 -1.04
CA PHE A 27 1.06 8.80 0.23
C PHE A 27 -0.47 8.87 0.37
N LYS A 28 -1.20 9.17 -0.72
CA LYS A 28 -2.66 9.15 -0.71
C LYS A 28 -3.22 7.75 -0.44
N ILE A 29 -2.63 6.71 -1.04
CA ILE A 29 -3.00 5.31 -0.80
C ILE A 29 -2.83 4.96 0.69
N VAL A 30 -1.70 5.32 1.29
CA VAL A 30 -1.44 5.05 2.72
C VAL A 30 -2.42 5.83 3.62
N ALA A 31 -2.72 7.09 3.31
CA ALA A 31 -3.68 7.88 4.07
C ALA A 31 -5.10 7.28 4.01
N VAL A 32 -5.53 6.85 2.83
CA VAL A 32 -6.82 6.15 2.64
C VAL A 32 -6.83 4.84 3.44
N TYR A 33 -5.75 4.07 3.39
CA TYR A 33 -5.63 2.84 4.18
C TYR A 33 -5.81 3.12 5.67
N GLN A 34 -5.11 4.11 6.22
CA GLN A 34 -5.21 4.48 7.63
C GLN A 34 -6.65 4.86 8.01
N ALA A 35 -7.33 5.66 7.18
CA ALA A 35 -8.71 6.06 7.43
C ALA A 35 -9.67 4.86 7.44
N LEU A 36 -9.53 3.95 6.46
CA LEU A 36 -10.35 2.74 6.37
C LEU A 36 -10.12 1.80 7.57
N ILE A 37 -8.86 1.60 7.97
CA ILE A 37 -8.53 0.77 9.13
C ILE A 37 -9.10 1.35 10.42
N LEU A 38 -9.00 2.66 10.63
CA LEU A 38 -9.59 3.32 11.80
C LEU A 38 -11.11 3.15 11.81
N ALA A 39 -11.77 3.28 10.66
CA ALA A 39 -13.22 3.06 10.55
C ALA A 39 -13.62 1.61 10.87
N LEU A 40 -12.85 0.63 10.38
CA LEU A 40 -13.09 -0.79 10.67
C LEU A 40 -12.89 -1.10 12.17
N PHE A 41 -11.86 -0.57 12.81
CA PHE A 41 -11.67 -0.73 14.25
C PHE A 41 -12.75 -0.04 15.07
N ALA A 42 -13.20 1.15 14.66
CA ALA A 42 -14.33 1.82 15.31
C ALA A 42 -15.62 0.99 15.17
N GLY A 43 -15.87 0.41 13.99
CA GLY A 43 -16.98 -0.51 13.76
C GLY A 43 -16.89 -1.76 14.64
N GLN A 44 -15.72 -2.36 14.76
CA GLN A 44 -15.51 -3.53 15.63
C GLN A 44 -15.70 -3.18 17.11
N TYR A 45 -15.22 -2.03 17.54
CA TYR A 45 -15.46 -1.54 18.91
C TYR A 45 -16.93 -1.30 19.19
N ALA A 46 -17.70 -0.75 18.22
CA ALA A 46 -19.15 -0.58 18.34
C ALA A 46 -19.88 -1.92 18.45
N VAL A 47 -19.51 -2.94 17.67
CA VAL A 47 -20.05 -4.30 17.79
C VAL A 47 -19.79 -4.88 19.19
N TYR A 48 -18.55 -4.77 19.67
CA TYR A 48 -18.15 -5.26 20.98
C TYR A 48 -18.95 -4.62 22.12
N THR A 49 -19.07 -3.30 22.10
CA THR A 49 -19.79 -2.54 23.14
C THR A 49 -21.31 -2.78 23.10
N SER A 50 -21.87 -2.94 21.90
CA SER A 50 -23.30 -3.22 21.74
C SER A 50 -23.67 -4.65 22.18
N ALA A 51 -22.80 -5.62 21.91
CA ALA A 51 -22.96 -6.98 22.42
C ALA A 51 -22.86 -7.02 23.95
N GLY A 52 -21.88 -6.32 24.55
CA GLY A 52 -21.72 -6.23 26.00
C GLY A 52 -22.89 -5.55 26.74
N LYS A 53 -23.60 -4.64 26.06
CA LYS A 53 -24.81 -3.98 26.60
C LYS A 53 -26.10 -4.79 26.34
N GLY A 54 -26.02 -5.93 25.65
CA GLY A 54 -27.18 -6.74 25.29
C GLY A 54 -28.07 -6.11 24.20
N THR A 55 -27.63 -5.04 23.54
CA THR A 55 -28.39 -4.39 22.46
C THR A 55 -28.21 -5.11 21.12
N LEU A 56 -27.18 -5.95 21.00
CA LEU A 56 -26.93 -6.80 19.85
C LEU A 56 -26.90 -8.26 20.28
N THR A 57 -27.63 -9.12 19.55
CA THR A 57 -27.61 -10.55 19.84
C THR A 57 -26.24 -11.16 19.55
N PRO A 58 -25.82 -12.22 20.28
CA PRO A 58 -24.52 -12.86 20.03
C PRO A 58 -24.32 -13.31 18.58
N ALA A 59 -25.37 -13.85 17.94
CA ALA A 59 -25.33 -14.28 16.54
C ALA A 59 -25.06 -13.10 15.58
N LEU A 60 -25.74 -11.96 15.78
CA LEU A 60 -25.49 -10.76 14.97
C LEU A 60 -24.14 -10.13 15.24
N ALA A 61 -23.65 -10.15 16.49
CA ALA A 61 -22.33 -9.68 16.83
C ALA A 61 -21.24 -10.50 16.13
N LEU A 62 -21.36 -11.82 16.15
CA LEU A 62 -20.46 -12.73 15.47
C LEU A 62 -20.46 -12.50 13.94
N GLN A 63 -21.66 -12.42 13.33
CA GLN A 63 -21.80 -12.16 11.89
C GLN A 63 -21.17 -10.81 11.50
N SER A 64 -21.44 -9.75 12.26
CA SER A 64 -20.86 -8.42 12.03
C SER A 64 -19.34 -8.44 12.14
N THR A 65 -18.80 -9.18 13.11
CA THR A 65 -17.35 -9.36 13.29
C THR A 65 -16.72 -10.07 12.08
N TYR A 66 -17.35 -11.12 11.55
CA TYR A 66 -16.87 -11.77 10.32
C TYR A 66 -16.86 -10.84 9.10
N VAL A 67 -17.92 -10.04 8.94
CA VAL A 67 -18.00 -9.07 7.84
C VAL A 67 -16.89 -8.02 7.95
N LEU A 68 -16.67 -7.45 9.14
CA LEU A 68 -15.61 -6.48 9.39
C LEU A 68 -14.23 -7.10 9.17
N PHE A 69 -14.01 -8.34 9.60
CA PHE A 69 -12.79 -9.08 9.36
C PHE A 69 -12.54 -9.31 7.86
N ALA A 70 -13.55 -9.74 7.12
CA ALA A 70 -13.45 -9.94 5.67
C ALA A 70 -13.12 -8.61 4.95
N LEU A 71 -13.77 -7.51 5.34
CA LEU A 71 -13.46 -6.17 4.81
C LEU A 71 -12.02 -5.74 5.14
N PHE A 72 -11.55 -5.99 6.36
CA PHE A 72 -10.18 -5.71 6.76
C PHE A 72 -9.16 -6.45 5.87
N VAL A 73 -9.37 -7.74 5.65
CA VAL A 73 -8.49 -8.55 4.78
C VAL A 73 -8.54 -8.03 3.34
N MET A 74 -9.73 -7.79 2.80
CA MET A 74 -9.91 -7.29 1.43
C MET A 74 -9.22 -5.94 1.22
N VAL A 75 -9.42 -4.99 2.12
CA VAL A 75 -8.76 -3.67 2.06
C VAL A 75 -7.25 -3.82 2.14
N SER A 76 -6.74 -4.65 3.05
CA SER A 76 -5.30 -4.90 3.22
C SER A 76 -4.67 -5.48 1.95
N VAL A 77 -5.30 -6.47 1.33
CA VAL A 77 -4.82 -7.08 0.08
C VAL A 77 -4.83 -6.07 -1.06
N LEU A 78 -5.90 -5.28 -1.21
CA LEU A 78 -6.00 -4.25 -2.25
C LEU A 78 -4.88 -3.20 -2.10
N ILE A 79 -4.69 -2.69 -0.90
CA ILE A 79 -3.65 -1.67 -0.64
C ILE A 79 -2.25 -2.22 -0.89
N LEU A 80 -1.97 -3.45 -0.46
CA LEU A 80 -0.69 -4.12 -0.75
C LEU A 80 -0.46 -4.26 -2.26
N ALA A 81 -1.47 -4.69 -3.01
CA ALA A 81 -1.38 -4.80 -4.47
C ALA A 81 -1.07 -3.44 -5.12
N LEU A 82 -1.72 -2.36 -4.67
CA LEU A 82 -1.47 -1.01 -5.19
C LEU A 82 -0.05 -0.52 -4.86
N LEU A 83 0.43 -0.73 -3.62
CA LEU A 83 1.78 -0.33 -3.22
C LEU A 83 2.86 -1.12 -3.97
N VAL A 84 2.69 -2.43 -4.10
CA VAL A 84 3.62 -3.28 -4.86
C VAL A 84 3.62 -2.90 -6.34
N GLY A 85 2.46 -2.63 -6.93
CA GLY A 85 2.34 -2.10 -8.30
C GLY A 85 3.07 -0.76 -8.47
N GLY A 86 2.99 0.11 -7.46
CA GLY A 86 3.73 1.37 -7.39
C GLY A 86 5.25 1.16 -7.44
N VAL A 87 5.78 0.21 -6.66
CA VAL A 87 7.21 -0.14 -6.66
C VAL A 87 7.66 -0.62 -8.05
N PHE A 88 6.89 -1.50 -8.71
CA PHE A 88 7.22 -1.96 -10.07
C PHE A 88 7.19 -0.81 -11.09
N SER A 89 6.20 0.06 -11.02
CA SER A 89 6.12 1.24 -11.89
C SER A 89 7.33 2.16 -11.69
N TRP A 90 7.74 2.37 -10.45
CA TRP A 90 8.91 3.17 -10.13
C TRP A 90 10.20 2.55 -10.69
N MET A 91 10.37 1.23 -10.61
CA MET A 91 11.49 0.51 -11.20
C MET A 91 11.54 0.72 -12.72
N SER A 92 10.41 0.61 -13.41
CA SER A 92 10.31 0.84 -14.86
C SER A 92 10.75 2.26 -15.23
N TYR A 93 10.23 3.29 -14.55
CA TYR A 93 10.64 4.68 -14.80
C TYR A 93 12.13 4.92 -14.53
N ARG A 94 12.71 4.23 -13.56
CA ARG A 94 14.14 4.34 -13.28
C ARG A 94 15.01 3.70 -14.37
N GLN A 95 14.54 2.63 -14.98
CA GLN A 95 15.20 2.02 -16.15
C GLN A 95 15.17 2.96 -17.35
N ASP A 96 13.99 3.52 -17.68
CA ASP A 96 13.83 4.49 -18.77
C ASP A 96 14.72 5.73 -18.58
N GLU A 97 14.82 6.23 -17.34
CA GLU A 97 15.71 7.34 -16.97
C GLU A 97 17.19 6.99 -17.25
N SER A 98 17.62 5.78 -16.84
CA SER A 98 18.98 5.29 -17.05
C SER A 98 19.35 5.17 -18.53
N GLU A 99 18.42 4.75 -19.39
CA GLU A 99 18.62 4.67 -20.83
C GLU A 99 18.83 6.06 -21.46
N ILE A 100 18.03 7.06 -21.03
CA ILE A 100 18.18 8.43 -21.55
C ILE A 100 19.51 9.03 -21.07
N GLU A 101 19.88 8.84 -19.81
CA GLU A 101 21.14 9.33 -19.28
C GLU A 101 22.34 8.71 -20.01
N LEU A 102 22.31 7.39 -20.28
CA LEU A 102 23.34 6.71 -21.08
C LEU A 102 23.45 7.32 -22.48
N ALA A 103 22.31 7.58 -23.13
CA ALA A 103 22.30 8.17 -24.46
C ALA A 103 22.81 9.63 -24.51
N VAL A 104 22.78 10.34 -23.39
CA VAL A 104 23.24 11.74 -23.28
C VAL A 104 24.67 11.83 -22.78
N THR A 105 25.04 11.06 -21.75
CA THR A 105 26.35 11.16 -21.07
C THR A 105 27.38 10.16 -21.56
N GLY A 106 26.93 9.09 -22.25
CA GLY A 106 27.80 7.97 -22.65
C GLY A 106 28.26 7.10 -21.48
N VAL A 107 27.84 7.40 -20.25
CA VAL A 107 28.26 6.67 -19.04
C VAL A 107 27.13 5.75 -18.58
N PRO A 108 27.33 4.42 -18.57
CA PRO A 108 26.32 3.49 -18.10
C PRO A 108 26.13 3.62 -16.59
N LYS A 109 24.90 3.85 -16.14
CA LYS A 109 24.58 3.75 -14.70
C LYS A 109 24.53 2.27 -14.29
N ARG A 110 24.87 2.03 -13.02
CA ARG A 110 24.74 0.71 -12.41
C ARG A 110 23.28 0.24 -12.49
N PRO A 111 23.02 -0.97 -12.97
CA PRO A 111 21.67 -1.56 -12.97
C PRO A 111 21.14 -1.62 -11.52
N ILE A 112 19.83 -1.39 -11.37
CA ILE A 112 19.16 -1.45 -10.08
C ILE A 112 19.24 -2.89 -9.57
N ALA A 113 19.89 -3.09 -8.44
CA ALA A 113 19.89 -4.36 -7.74
C ALA A 113 18.69 -4.43 -6.77
N LEU A 114 18.18 -5.64 -6.51
CA LEU A 114 17.12 -5.84 -5.51
C LEU A 114 17.51 -5.30 -4.12
N ALA A 115 18.82 -5.31 -3.80
CA ALA A 115 19.34 -4.72 -2.58
C ALA A 115 19.11 -3.20 -2.49
N ASP A 116 18.97 -2.51 -3.60
CA ASP A 116 18.72 -1.07 -3.61
C ASP A 116 17.29 -0.74 -3.16
N LEU A 117 16.34 -1.72 -3.23
CA LEU A 117 14.97 -1.57 -2.75
C LEU A 117 14.90 -1.23 -1.26
N TRP A 118 15.84 -1.76 -0.43
CA TRP A 118 15.91 -1.43 0.99
C TRP A 118 16.24 0.04 1.28
N ARG A 119 16.65 0.81 0.30
CA ARG A 119 16.93 2.24 0.43
C ARG A 119 15.72 3.11 0.08
N TRP A 120 14.63 2.51 -0.38
CA TRP A 120 13.44 3.22 -0.81
C TRP A 120 12.37 3.21 0.28
N TYR A 121 11.78 4.36 0.53
CA TYR A 121 10.75 4.51 1.56
C TYR A 121 9.49 3.69 1.22
N GLU A 122 9.20 3.45 -0.06
CA GLU A 122 8.08 2.63 -0.51
C GLU A 122 8.18 1.19 0.01
N THR A 123 9.38 0.64 0.08
CA THR A 123 9.61 -0.70 0.64
C THR A 123 9.23 -0.75 2.12
N TYR A 124 9.54 0.32 2.88
CA TYR A 124 9.15 0.40 4.29
C TYR A 124 7.63 0.55 4.45
N LEU A 125 6.96 1.26 3.53
CA LEU A 125 5.50 1.35 3.54
C LEU A 125 4.85 -0.01 3.25
N VAL A 126 5.34 -0.75 2.25
CA VAL A 126 4.87 -2.11 1.98
C VAL A 126 5.08 -3.01 3.19
N LEU A 127 6.27 -3.00 3.80
CA LEU A 127 6.59 -3.78 4.98
C LEU A 127 5.69 -3.39 6.17
N PHE A 128 5.48 -2.09 6.39
CA PHE A 128 4.59 -1.60 7.44
C PHE A 128 3.17 -2.13 7.27
N VAL A 129 2.60 -2.02 6.06
CA VAL A 129 1.25 -2.53 5.78
C VAL A 129 1.18 -4.04 5.95
N LEU A 130 2.21 -4.79 5.51
CA LEU A 130 2.30 -6.24 5.69
C LEU A 130 2.30 -6.65 7.16
N VAL A 131 3.17 -6.06 7.96
CA VAL A 131 3.30 -6.36 9.39
C VAL A 131 2.01 -5.98 10.14
N PHE A 132 1.47 -4.80 9.83
CA PHE A 132 0.23 -4.32 10.46
C PHE A 132 -0.97 -5.19 10.10
N SER A 133 -1.13 -5.54 8.82
CA SER A 133 -2.22 -6.41 8.36
C SER A 133 -2.09 -7.82 8.92
N GLY A 134 -0.88 -8.40 8.90
CA GLY A 134 -0.61 -9.72 9.47
C GLY A 134 -0.88 -9.77 10.97
N GLY A 135 -0.42 -8.76 11.71
CA GLY A 135 -0.70 -8.59 13.14
C GLY A 135 -2.19 -8.41 13.44
N GLY A 136 -2.89 -7.63 12.60
CA GLY A 136 -4.34 -7.44 12.69
C GLY A 136 -5.11 -8.74 12.45
N ILE A 137 -4.78 -9.50 11.40
CA ILE A 137 -5.39 -10.81 11.12
C ILE A 137 -5.17 -11.76 12.29
N TRP A 138 -3.93 -11.86 12.77
CA TRP A 138 -3.59 -12.70 13.93
C TRP A 138 -4.37 -12.28 15.17
N GLY A 139 -4.45 -10.97 15.46
CA GLY A 139 -5.20 -10.42 16.59
C GLY A 139 -6.70 -10.71 16.49
N TYR A 140 -7.30 -10.57 15.32
CA TYR A 140 -8.68 -10.95 15.08
C TYR A 140 -8.94 -12.42 15.39
N MET A 141 -8.11 -13.31 14.84
CA MET A 141 -8.27 -14.75 15.02
C MET A 141 -8.07 -15.19 16.47
N LYS A 142 -7.11 -14.58 17.18
CA LYS A 142 -6.74 -15.01 18.53
C LYS A 142 -7.56 -14.36 19.64
N PHE A 143 -7.96 -13.10 19.47
CA PHE A 143 -8.56 -12.34 20.57
C PHE A 143 -10.01 -11.93 20.31
N ILE A 144 -10.38 -11.61 19.06
CA ILE A 144 -11.70 -11.06 18.77
C ILE A 144 -12.71 -12.16 18.48
N LEU A 145 -12.40 -13.06 17.56
CA LEU A 145 -13.32 -14.15 17.19
C LEU A 145 -13.68 -15.08 18.35
N PRO A 146 -12.78 -15.50 19.26
CA PRO A 146 -13.13 -16.37 20.37
C PRO A 146 -14.12 -15.74 21.35
N VAL A 147 -14.14 -14.42 21.51
CA VAL A 147 -15.07 -13.73 22.40
C VAL A 147 -16.53 -13.93 21.97
N PHE A 148 -16.78 -14.09 20.68
CA PHE A 148 -18.12 -14.28 20.13
C PHE A 148 -18.47 -15.73 19.78
N ASN A 149 -17.48 -16.65 19.81
CA ASN A 149 -17.67 -18.09 19.54
C ASN A 149 -17.89 -18.93 20.81
N GLY A 150 -17.67 -18.35 22.00
CA GLY A 150 -17.91 -19.03 23.30
C GLY A 150 -19.24 -18.65 23.85
#